data_e98424da6dcdb756fc85e969ba7781da
#
_entry.id   e98424da6dcdb756fc85e969ba7781da
#
_cell.length_a   1.000
_cell.length_b   1.000
_cell.length_c   1.000
_cell.angle_alpha   90.00
_cell.angle_beta   90.00
_cell.angle_gamma   90.00
#
_symmetry.space_group_name_H-M   'P 1'
#
loop_
_entity.id
_entity.type
_entity.pdbx_description
1 polymer ?
#
loop_
_entity_poly.entity_id
_entity_poly.type
_entity_poly.pdbx_seq_one_letter_code
_entity_poly.pdbx_strand_id
1 'polypeptide(L)'
;MWWQYSTALMVDWPEAGTAVRLVVKTWAGEASHEGLALPPAGPKLVTMKLVNGYNISYPELVVKSIEILDSVEIYEEEVIASIPQDDSLPLVHLIHTGGTIASKVDYKTGAVSARFEPDELLDAVPELRSIAKIHVVKLGNMWSDDIRPRHWNRMLKATAEAFEEGAVGVVITHGTDTLHYTAAAMSYGWSGQGGRPSGRIAL
;
A
#
# COMPACT_ATOMS: atom_id res chain seq x y z
N MET A 1 -26.02 -22.84 -33.68
CA MET A 1 -25.20 -23.80 -32.92
C MET A 1 -24.86 -23.12 -31.61
N TRP A 2 -25.71 -23.31 -30.57
CA TRP A 2 -25.64 -22.64 -29.28
C TRP A 2 -24.61 -23.39 -28.43
N TRP A 3 -23.59 -22.71 -27.97
CA TRP A 3 -22.66 -23.24 -26.99
C TRP A 3 -23.40 -23.32 -25.63
N GLN A 4 -23.75 -24.55 -25.23
CA GLN A 4 -24.11 -24.83 -23.86
C GLN A 4 -22.85 -24.66 -23.02
N TYR A 5 -22.79 -23.57 -22.27
CA TYR A 5 -21.83 -23.46 -21.16
C TYR A 5 -22.22 -24.52 -20.14
N SER A 6 -21.43 -25.58 -20.08
CA SER A 6 -21.44 -26.50 -18.95
C SER A 6 -21.37 -25.69 -17.66
N THR A 7 -22.34 -25.90 -16.80
CA THR A 7 -22.29 -25.45 -15.40
C THR A 7 -21.16 -26.21 -14.72
N ALA A 8 -19.92 -25.73 -14.89
CA ALA A 8 -18.80 -26.16 -14.09
C ALA A 8 -19.15 -25.89 -12.63
N LEU A 9 -18.98 -26.89 -11.78
CA LEU A 9 -19.20 -26.83 -10.34
C LEU A 9 -18.71 -25.49 -9.83
N MET A 10 -19.62 -24.69 -9.27
CA MET A 10 -19.25 -23.50 -8.53
C MET A 10 -18.44 -23.97 -7.33
N VAL A 11 -17.18 -23.63 -7.28
CA VAL A 11 -16.33 -23.86 -6.12
C VAL A 11 -16.94 -23.04 -5.00
N ASP A 12 -17.35 -23.71 -3.91
CA ASP A 12 -17.87 -23.03 -2.74
C ASP A 12 -16.70 -22.32 -2.04
N TRP A 13 -16.49 -21.06 -2.43
CA TRP A 13 -15.40 -20.25 -1.88
C TRP A 13 -15.85 -19.64 -0.56
N PRO A 14 -15.11 -19.87 0.55
CA PRO A 14 -15.53 -19.41 1.87
C PRO A 14 -15.49 -17.88 1.98
N GLU A 15 -16.13 -17.38 3.04
CA GLU A 15 -16.16 -15.94 3.34
C GLU A 15 -14.75 -15.37 3.52
N ALA A 16 -14.61 -14.08 3.15
CA ALA A 16 -13.34 -13.37 3.31
C ALA A 16 -12.87 -13.38 4.77
N GLY A 17 -11.59 -13.65 4.97
CA GLY A 17 -10.99 -13.80 6.30
C GLY A 17 -10.99 -15.23 6.84
N THR A 18 -11.62 -16.18 6.15
CA THR A 18 -11.57 -17.59 6.54
C THR A 18 -10.20 -18.17 6.25
N ALA A 19 -9.61 -18.86 7.24
CA ALA A 19 -8.35 -19.58 7.05
C ALA A 19 -8.57 -20.83 6.18
N VAL A 20 -7.79 -20.96 5.10
CA VAL A 20 -7.98 -22.04 4.13
C VAL A 20 -6.65 -22.63 3.66
N ARG A 21 -6.70 -23.93 3.35
CA ARG A 21 -5.69 -24.59 2.51
C ARG A 21 -6.31 -24.84 1.13
N LEU A 22 -5.68 -24.26 0.12
CA LEU A 22 -6.09 -24.37 -1.28
C LEU A 22 -5.12 -25.25 -2.04
N VAL A 23 -5.62 -26.33 -2.63
CA VAL A 23 -4.85 -27.18 -3.54
C VAL A 23 -5.28 -26.89 -4.98
N VAL A 24 -4.32 -26.57 -5.83
CA VAL A 24 -4.53 -26.25 -7.24
C VAL A 24 -3.67 -27.09 -8.16
N LYS A 25 -4.19 -27.33 -9.37
CA LYS A 25 -3.41 -27.96 -10.44
C LYS A 25 -2.64 -26.89 -11.20
N THR A 26 -1.32 -27.06 -11.29
CA THR A 26 -0.42 -26.19 -12.07
C THR A 26 0.22 -26.98 -13.22
N TRP A 27 0.95 -26.31 -14.08
CA TRP A 27 1.73 -26.97 -15.15
C TRP A 27 2.84 -27.87 -14.61
N ALA A 28 3.33 -27.60 -13.40
CA ALA A 28 4.38 -28.38 -12.73
C ALA A 28 3.82 -29.48 -11.82
N GLY A 29 2.50 -29.66 -11.73
CA GLY A 29 1.85 -30.61 -10.83
C GLY A 29 0.86 -29.92 -9.90
N GLU A 30 0.64 -30.47 -8.71
CA GLU A 30 -0.23 -29.86 -7.69
C GLU A 30 0.58 -28.93 -6.80
N ALA A 31 0.01 -27.77 -6.48
CA ALA A 31 0.52 -26.82 -5.52
C ALA A 31 -0.47 -26.64 -4.39
N SER A 32 0.03 -26.57 -3.15
CA SER A 32 -0.77 -26.31 -1.95
C SER A 32 -0.38 -24.97 -1.35
N HIS A 33 -1.37 -24.18 -1.00
CA HIS A 33 -1.21 -22.86 -0.39
C HIS A 33 -2.06 -22.74 0.85
N GLU A 34 -1.53 -22.16 1.91
CA GLU A 34 -2.27 -21.79 3.11
C GLU A 34 -2.36 -20.27 3.23
N GLY A 35 -3.50 -19.78 3.73
CA GLY A 35 -3.73 -18.36 3.84
C GLY A 35 -5.17 -18.02 4.20
N LEU A 36 -5.56 -16.78 4.00
CA LEU A 36 -6.93 -16.32 4.20
C LEU A 36 -7.67 -16.20 2.87
N ALA A 37 -8.90 -16.65 2.83
CA ALA A 37 -9.79 -16.36 1.72
C ALA A 37 -10.00 -14.85 1.57
N LEU A 38 -10.00 -14.36 0.35
CA LEU A 38 -10.31 -12.97 -0.01
C LEU A 38 -11.51 -12.95 -0.96
N PRO A 39 -12.20 -11.82 -1.11
CA PRO A 39 -13.17 -11.65 -2.17
C PRO A 39 -12.55 -11.99 -3.52
N PRO A 40 -13.26 -12.67 -4.41
CA PRO A 40 -12.75 -12.99 -5.74
C PRO A 40 -12.31 -11.74 -6.50
N ALA A 41 -11.11 -11.74 -7.04
CA ALA A 41 -10.59 -10.62 -7.85
C ALA A 41 -11.33 -10.46 -9.19
N GLY A 42 -12.15 -11.43 -9.58
CA GLY A 42 -12.96 -11.43 -10.79
C GLY A 42 -13.84 -12.67 -10.93
N PRO A 43 -14.69 -12.72 -11.96
CA PRO A 43 -15.56 -13.87 -12.21
C PRO A 43 -14.76 -15.16 -12.34
N LYS A 44 -15.23 -16.24 -11.68
CA LYS A 44 -14.58 -17.57 -11.72
C LYS A 44 -13.13 -17.60 -11.25
N LEU A 45 -12.75 -16.67 -10.38
CA LEU A 45 -11.46 -16.66 -9.70
C LEU A 45 -11.68 -16.93 -8.21
N VAL A 46 -10.79 -17.69 -7.61
CA VAL A 46 -10.61 -17.76 -6.16
C VAL A 46 -9.38 -16.94 -5.80
N THR A 47 -9.48 -16.13 -4.78
CA THR A 47 -8.39 -15.24 -4.35
C THR A 47 -8.09 -15.47 -2.89
N MET A 48 -6.82 -15.65 -2.57
CA MET A 48 -6.39 -15.82 -1.20
C MET A 48 -5.17 -14.96 -0.89
N LYS A 49 -5.02 -14.63 0.38
CA LYS A 49 -3.81 -14.05 0.93
C LYS A 49 -2.94 -15.16 1.49
N LEU A 50 -1.72 -15.23 1.00
CA LEU A 50 -0.72 -16.18 1.48
C LEU A 50 -0.16 -15.74 2.83
N VAL A 51 0.42 -16.69 3.57
CA VAL A 51 1.09 -16.44 4.86
C VAL A 51 2.20 -15.38 4.79
N ASN A 52 2.84 -15.22 3.63
CA ASN A 52 3.87 -14.21 3.37
C ASN A 52 3.32 -12.82 2.97
N GLY A 53 2.02 -12.61 3.07
CA GLY A 53 1.37 -11.34 2.78
C GLY A 53 0.96 -11.09 1.33
N TYR A 54 1.41 -11.91 0.36
CA TYR A 54 1.01 -11.74 -1.04
C TYR A 54 -0.37 -12.31 -1.33
N ASN A 55 -1.08 -11.66 -2.26
CA ASN A 55 -2.34 -12.17 -2.77
C ASN A 55 -2.10 -13.00 -4.03
N ILE A 56 -2.79 -14.13 -4.14
CA ILE A 56 -2.76 -14.99 -5.33
C ILE A 56 -4.19 -15.30 -5.76
N SER A 57 -4.40 -15.34 -7.07
CA SER A 57 -5.70 -15.72 -7.64
C SER A 57 -5.54 -16.86 -8.61
N TYR A 58 -6.46 -17.80 -8.53
CA TYR A 58 -6.52 -18.94 -9.43
C TYR A 58 -7.90 -19.06 -10.09
N PRO A 59 -7.97 -19.48 -11.37
CA PRO A 59 -9.24 -19.90 -11.95
C PRO A 59 -9.86 -21.06 -11.17
N GLU A 60 -11.16 -21.00 -10.93
CA GLU A 60 -11.92 -22.10 -10.25
C GLU A 60 -11.64 -23.47 -10.86
N LEU A 61 -11.46 -23.53 -12.19
CA LEU A 61 -11.20 -24.76 -12.95
C LEU A 61 -9.94 -25.52 -12.50
N VAL A 62 -8.96 -24.85 -11.94
CA VAL A 62 -7.71 -25.48 -11.48
C VAL A 62 -7.74 -25.85 -10.01
N VAL A 63 -8.79 -25.49 -9.30
CA VAL A 63 -8.96 -25.81 -7.88
C VAL A 63 -9.28 -27.30 -7.74
N LYS A 64 -8.51 -27.99 -6.90
CA LYS A 64 -8.69 -29.40 -6.58
C LYS A 64 -9.44 -29.61 -5.27
N SER A 65 -9.04 -28.88 -4.26
CA SER A 65 -9.70 -28.91 -2.97
C SER A 65 -9.51 -27.61 -2.20
N ILE A 66 -10.47 -27.33 -1.34
CA ILE A 66 -10.44 -26.26 -0.36
C ILE A 66 -10.72 -26.91 0.99
N GLU A 67 -9.83 -26.66 1.94
CA GLU A 67 -9.97 -27.12 3.32
C GLU A 67 -10.03 -25.88 4.21
N ILE A 68 -11.04 -25.79 5.06
CA ILE A 68 -11.12 -24.72 6.07
C ILE A 68 -10.23 -25.13 7.23
N LEU A 69 -9.36 -24.23 7.64
CA LEU A 69 -8.45 -24.41 8.75
C LEU A 69 -8.97 -23.67 9.99
N ASP A 70 -8.60 -24.12 11.18
CA ASP A 70 -8.97 -23.45 12.43
C ASP A 70 -8.31 -22.07 12.53
N SER A 71 -7.07 -21.93 12.07
CA SER A 71 -6.33 -20.66 11.97
C SER A 71 -5.17 -20.79 10.99
N VAL A 72 -4.72 -19.66 10.48
CA VAL A 72 -3.46 -19.54 9.75
C VAL A 72 -2.70 -18.38 10.38
N GLU A 73 -1.47 -18.63 10.81
CA GLU A 73 -0.57 -17.56 11.22
C GLU A 73 -0.14 -16.80 9.97
N ILE A 74 -0.79 -15.67 9.74
CA ILE A 74 -0.23 -14.68 8.82
C ILE A 74 0.80 -13.92 9.61
N TYR A 75 1.95 -13.65 9.00
CA TYR A 75 2.88 -12.69 9.52
C TYR A 75 2.14 -11.33 9.56
N GLU A 76 1.46 -11.07 10.67
CA GLU A 76 1.12 -9.70 11.05
C GLU A 76 2.46 -9.07 11.37
N GLU A 77 2.80 -8.00 10.67
CA GLU A 77 3.89 -7.14 11.12
C GLU A 77 3.58 -6.81 12.58
N GLU A 78 4.47 -7.23 13.49
CA GLU A 78 4.38 -6.85 14.89
C GLU A 78 4.22 -5.34 14.91
N VAL A 79 3.13 -4.86 15.52
CA VAL A 79 2.96 -3.44 15.82
C VAL A 79 4.11 -3.08 16.76
N ILE A 80 5.20 -2.64 16.19
CA ILE A 80 6.36 -2.20 16.96
C ILE A 80 5.86 -0.98 17.73
N ALA A 81 5.78 -1.14 19.06
CA ALA A 81 5.40 -0.06 19.94
C ALA A 81 6.20 1.19 19.56
N SER A 82 5.51 2.34 19.41
CA SER A 82 6.10 3.57 18.87
C SER A 82 7.43 3.86 19.58
N ILE A 83 8.54 3.59 18.90
CA ILE A 83 9.87 3.86 19.42
C ILE A 83 10.05 5.38 19.39
N PRO A 84 10.42 6.02 20.50
CA PRO A 84 10.70 7.44 20.51
C PRO A 84 11.72 7.79 19.41
N GLN A 85 11.45 8.83 18.65
CA GLN A 85 12.39 9.31 17.64
C GLN A 85 13.57 10.02 18.33
N ASP A 86 14.77 9.85 17.78
CA ASP A 86 15.98 10.49 18.28
C ASP A 86 16.03 11.94 17.76
N ASP A 87 15.96 12.89 18.68
CA ASP A 87 16.02 14.34 18.38
C ASP A 87 17.38 14.79 17.84
N SER A 88 18.43 13.98 17.97
CA SER A 88 19.76 14.27 17.42
C SER A 88 19.89 14.00 15.93
N LEU A 89 18.93 13.26 15.35
CA LEU A 89 18.91 12.92 13.93
C LEU A 89 18.40 14.10 13.07
N PRO A 90 18.80 14.15 11.78
CA PRO A 90 18.33 15.18 10.86
C PRO A 90 16.80 15.09 10.67
N LEU A 91 16.14 16.26 10.75
CA LEU A 91 14.70 16.35 10.53
C LEU A 91 14.36 16.18 9.05
N VAL A 92 13.47 15.25 8.74
CA VAL A 92 12.91 15.04 7.39
C VAL A 92 11.39 15.09 7.49
N HIS A 93 10.75 15.89 6.63
CA HIS A 93 9.31 15.89 6.51
C HIS A 93 8.84 14.89 5.46
N LEU A 94 7.86 14.09 5.82
CA LEU A 94 7.14 13.19 4.93
C LEU A 94 5.76 13.79 4.64
N ILE A 95 5.57 14.29 3.43
CA ILE A 95 4.30 14.87 2.97
C ILE A 95 3.50 13.76 2.29
N HIS A 96 2.41 13.33 2.93
CA HIS A 96 1.57 12.26 2.44
C HIS A 96 0.37 12.78 1.66
N THR A 97 0.19 12.29 0.42
CA THR A 97 -0.93 12.71 -0.46
C THR A 97 -1.92 11.59 -0.76
N GLY A 98 -1.61 10.37 -0.42
CA GLY A 98 -2.37 9.16 -0.77
C GLY A 98 -1.56 8.19 -1.63
N GLY A 99 -2.26 7.35 -2.37
CA GLY A 99 -1.68 6.33 -3.24
C GLY A 99 -1.58 4.96 -2.58
N THR A 100 -1.14 3.97 -3.34
CA THR A 100 -1.11 2.56 -2.94
C THR A 100 -0.19 2.28 -1.76
N ILE A 101 0.86 3.08 -1.58
CA ILE A 101 1.78 2.99 -0.43
C ILE A 101 1.05 3.21 0.91
N ALA A 102 -0.10 3.86 0.86
CA ALA A 102 -0.95 4.17 2.00
C ALA A 102 -2.14 3.21 2.16
N SER A 103 -2.18 2.13 1.43
CA SER A 103 -3.34 1.24 1.40
C SER A 103 -3.10 0.04 2.29
N LYS A 104 -3.95 -0.11 3.33
CA LYS A 104 -4.07 -1.35 4.10
C LYS A 104 -5.17 -2.22 3.52
N VAL A 105 -4.89 -3.51 3.45
CA VAL A 105 -5.93 -4.52 3.19
C VAL A 105 -6.56 -4.89 4.53
N ASP A 106 -7.83 -4.60 4.70
CA ASP A 106 -8.60 -5.19 5.79
C ASP A 106 -8.82 -6.68 5.50
N TYR A 107 -8.14 -7.53 6.25
CA TYR A 107 -8.17 -8.97 6.04
C TYR A 107 -9.52 -9.62 6.37
N LYS A 108 -10.37 -8.96 7.16
CA LYS A 108 -11.72 -9.46 7.47
C LYS A 108 -12.70 -9.23 6.33
N THR A 109 -12.53 -8.13 5.60
CA THR A 109 -13.46 -7.73 4.54
C THR A 109 -12.85 -7.85 3.15
N GLY A 110 -11.53 -8.02 3.05
CA GLY A 110 -10.78 -7.96 1.79
C GLY A 110 -10.76 -6.56 1.16
N ALA A 111 -11.34 -5.58 1.84
CA ALA A 111 -11.38 -4.21 1.35
C ALA A 111 -10.00 -3.56 1.45
N VAL A 112 -9.56 -2.96 0.36
CA VAL A 112 -8.40 -2.08 0.37
C VAL A 112 -8.89 -0.72 0.86
N SER A 113 -8.59 -0.38 2.10
CA SER A 113 -8.86 0.96 2.63
C SER A 113 -7.60 1.80 2.53
N ALA A 114 -7.72 2.93 1.85
CA ALA A 114 -6.67 3.94 1.84
C ALA A 114 -6.69 4.68 3.20
N ARG A 115 -6.39 3.98 4.28
CA ARG A 115 -6.21 4.55 5.61
C ARG A 115 -4.75 4.47 5.96
N PHE A 116 -4.09 5.58 5.85
CA PHE A 116 -2.71 5.74 6.28
C PHE A 116 -2.67 6.67 7.48
N GLU A 117 -2.29 6.13 8.61
CA GLU A 117 -1.86 6.95 9.73
C GLU A 117 -0.34 7.13 9.62
N PRO A 118 0.17 8.31 9.93
CA PRO A 118 1.59 8.66 9.77
C PRO A 118 2.56 7.67 10.43
N ASP A 119 2.17 7.10 11.55
CA ASP A 119 2.99 6.16 12.31
C ASP A 119 3.12 4.80 11.61
N GLU A 120 2.16 4.43 10.78
CA GLU A 120 2.15 3.15 10.07
C GLU A 120 3.25 3.02 9.01
N LEU A 121 3.71 4.14 8.42
CA LEU A 121 4.88 4.10 7.53
C LEU A 121 6.16 3.82 8.30
N LEU A 122 6.30 4.42 9.46
CA LEU A 122 7.47 4.20 10.32
C LEU A 122 7.48 2.79 10.90
N ASP A 123 6.31 2.18 11.03
CA ASP A 123 6.17 0.77 11.41
C ASP A 123 6.47 -0.18 10.25
N ALA A 124 6.12 0.21 9.02
CA ALA A 124 6.42 -0.56 7.82
C ALA A 124 7.92 -0.54 7.44
N VAL A 125 8.65 0.52 7.82
CA VAL A 125 10.09 0.67 7.55
C VAL A 125 10.78 1.17 8.81
N PRO A 126 11.00 0.29 9.82
CA PRO A 126 11.57 0.67 11.11
C PRO A 126 12.97 1.29 11.02
N GLU A 127 13.72 0.95 9.98
CA GLU A 127 15.06 1.45 9.73
C GLU A 127 15.12 2.96 9.56
N LEU A 128 14.04 3.58 9.10
CA LEU A 128 13.96 5.04 8.94
C LEU A 128 14.20 5.77 10.25
N ARG A 129 13.79 5.18 11.38
CA ARG A 129 13.95 5.76 12.73
C ARG A 129 15.40 5.90 13.17
N SER A 130 16.31 5.12 12.58
CA SER A 130 17.75 5.21 12.83
C SER A 130 18.47 6.19 11.90
N ILE A 131 17.81 6.69 10.88
CA ILE A 131 18.40 7.53 9.82
C ILE A 131 17.99 8.98 9.97
N ALA A 132 16.73 9.22 10.32
CA ALA A 132 16.18 10.57 10.41
C ALA A 132 15.06 10.66 11.44
N LYS A 133 14.87 11.86 11.99
CA LYS A 133 13.66 12.24 12.70
C LYS A 133 12.60 12.57 11.67
N ILE A 134 11.53 11.79 11.61
CA ILE A 134 10.48 11.94 10.60
C ILE A 134 9.30 12.72 11.16
N HIS A 135 8.95 13.82 10.51
CA HIS A 135 7.70 14.53 10.75
C HIS A 135 6.73 14.32 9.59
N VAL A 136 5.54 13.80 9.88
CA VAL A 136 4.57 13.46 8.83
C VAL A 136 3.49 14.51 8.71
N VAL A 137 3.28 15.00 7.48
CA VAL A 137 2.25 15.97 7.12
C VAL A 137 1.25 15.32 6.17
N LYS A 138 0.02 15.09 6.62
CA LYS A 138 -1.04 14.51 5.79
C LYS A 138 -1.78 15.61 5.03
N LEU A 139 -1.53 15.73 3.73
CA LEU A 139 -2.26 16.66 2.86
C LEU A 139 -3.58 16.09 2.33
N GLY A 140 -3.70 14.80 2.30
CA GLY A 140 -4.91 14.12 1.84
C GLY A 140 -4.70 12.64 1.67
N ASN A 141 -5.74 11.99 1.18
CA ASN A 141 -5.73 10.60 0.79
C ASN A 141 -6.36 10.51 -0.60
N MET A 142 -5.57 10.89 -1.61
CA MET A 142 -6.04 11.11 -2.97
C MET A 142 -5.56 10.01 -3.90
N TRP A 143 -6.38 9.67 -4.85
CA TRP A 143 -5.92 8.95 -6.03
C TRP A 143 -5.06 9.91 -6.85
N SER A 144 -3.96 9.41 -7.41
CA SER A 144 -3.04 10.27 -8.17
C SER A 144 -3.73 10.97 -9.34
N ASP A 145 -4.72 10.32 -9.97
CA ASP A 145 -5.52 10.89 -11.06
C ASP A 145 -6.38 12.10 -10.64
N ASP A 146 -6.62 12.28 -9.35
CA ASP A 146 -7.36 13.43 -8.81
C ASP A 146 -6.48 14.61 -8.44
N ILE A 147 -5.16 14.47 -8.58
CA ILE A 147 -4.22 15.57 -8.32
C ILE A 147 -4.42 16.66 -9.37
N ARG A 148 -4.50 17.90 -8.90
CA ARG A 148 -4.72 19.12 -9.70
C ARG A 148 -3.76 20.21 -9.24
N PRO A 149 -3.57 21.32 -10.01
CA PRO A 149 -2.64 22.40 -9.66
C PRO A 149 -2.78 22.94 -8.24
N ARG A 150 -4.01 23.00 -7.71
CA ARG A 150 -4.24 23.41 -6.32
C ARG A 150 -3.55 22.49 -5.29
N HIS A 151 -3.42 21.20 -5.62
CA HIS A 151 -2.74 20.23 -4.75
C HIS A 151 -1.22 20.41 -4.82
N TRP A 152 -0.65 20.69 -6.00
CA TRP A 152 0.75 21.06 -6.14
C TRP A 152 1.09 22.31 -5.34
N ASN A 153 0.24 23.34 -5.37
CA ASN A 153 0.42 24.54 -4.55
C ASN A 153 0.43 24.21 -3.05
N ARG A 154 -0.42 23.29 -2.59
CA ARG A 154 -0.42 22.83 -1.19
C ARG A 154 0.86 22.07 -0.84
N MET A 155 1.34 21.20 -1.73
CA MET A 155 2.60 20.48 -1.55
C MET A 155 3.78 21.46 -1.49
N LEU A 156 3.84 22.45 -2.38
CA LEU A 156 4.87 23.48 -2.37
C LEU A 156 4.84 24.30 -1.07
N LYS A 157 3.67 24.66 -0.59
CA LYS A 157 3.50 25.38 0.68
C LYS A 157 4.00 24.53 1.85
N ALA A 158 3.55 23.28 1.98
CA ALA A 158 3.99 22.37 3.03
C ALA A 158 5.51 22.10 2.97
N THR A 159 6.07 22.05 1.77
CA THR A 159 7.51 21.92 1.57
C THR A 159 8.26 23.16 2.07
N ALA A 160 7.74 24.36 1.82
CA ALA A 160 8.33 25.59 2.32
C ALA A 160 8.31 25.65 3.85
N GLU A 161 7.15 25.36 4.44
CA GLU A 161 6.97 25.28 5.90
C GLU A 161 7.93 24.27 6.53
N ALA A 162 8.10 23.09 5.94
CA ALA A 162 9.05 22.07 6.42
C ALA A 162 10.49 22.60 6.48
N PHE A 163 10.94 23.31 5.47
CA PHE A 163 12.30 23.89 5.47
C PHE A 163 12.44 25.08 6.42
N GLU A 164 11.37 25.86 6.64
CA GLU A 164 11.33 26.92 7.67
C GLU A 164 11.46 26.34 9.08
N GLU A 165 10.91 25.13 9.30
CA GLU A 165 11.03 24.37 10.54
C GLU A 165 12.39 23.69 10.72
N GLY A 166 13.28 23.80 9.75
CA GLY A 166 14.65 23.27 9.81
C GLY A 166 14.83 21.87 9.23
N ALA A 167 13.87 21.37 8.47
CA ALA A 167 14.04 20.10 7.78
C ALA A 167 15.22 20.15 6.79
N VAL A 168 16.01 19.08 6.75
CA VAL A 168 17.11 18.91 5.78
C VAL A 168 16.62 18.33 4.46
N GLY A 169 15.43 17.77 4.45
CA GLY A 169 14.80 17.19 3.27
C GLY A 169 13.30 16.99 3.43
N VAL A 170 12.63 16.83 2.30
CA VAL A 170 11.21 16.54 2.21
C VAL A 170 11.01 15.35 1.27
N VAL A 171 10.23 14.39 1.71
CA VAL A 171 9.78 13.26 0.89
C VAL A 171 8.28 13.39 0.68
N ILE A 172 7.82 13.29 -0.56
CA ILE A 172 6.40 13.36 -0.90
C ILE A 172 5.94 11.99 -1.39
N THR A 173 5.06 11.34 -0.66
CA THR A 173 4.44 10.08 -1.10
C THR A 173 3.25 10.35 -2.01
N HIS A 174 3.15 9.61 -3.10
CA HIS A 174 2.21 9.87 -4.17
C HIS A 174 1.80 8.58 -4.88
N GLY A 175 0.62 8.54 -5.47
CA GLY A 175 0.22 7.43 -6.35
C GLY A 175 1.01 7.44 -7.66
N THR A 176 1.32 6.26 -8.18
CA THR A 176 2.29 6.08 -9.29
C THR A 176 1.82 6.61 -10.64
N ASP A 177 0.50 6.65 -10.91
CA ASP A 177 -0.02 6.92 -12.26
C ASP A 177 0.32 8.32 -12.76
N THR A 178 0.29 9.33 -11.89
CA THR A 178 0.60 10.73 -12.23
C THR A 178 1.78 11.32 -11.47
N LEU A 179 2.61 10.48 -10.84
CA LEU A 179 3.80 10.89 -10.08
C LEU A 179 4.72 11.81 -10.89
N HIS A 180 4.95 11.46 -12.15
CA HIS A 180 5.83 12.21 -13.06
C HIS A 180 5.35 13.65 -13.33
N TYR A 181 4.03 13.87 -13.39
CA TYR A 181 3.48 15.24 -13.52
C TYR A 181 3.71 16.04 -12.25
N THR A 182 3.48 15.43 -11.09
CA THR A 182 3.71 16.08 -9.80
C THR A 182 5.19 16.37 -9.59
N ALA A 183 6.07 15.43 -9.93
CA ALA A 183 7.53 15.63 -9.85
C ALA A 183 7.98 16.81 -10.70
N ALA A 184 7.49 16.92 -11.94
CA ALA A 184 7.77 18.06 -12.80
C ALA A 184 7.25 19.38 -12.20
N ALA A 185 6.00 19.39 -11.74
CA ALA A 185 5.39 20.58 -11.14
C ALA A 185 6.14 21.05 -9.89
N MET A 186 6.56 20.12 -9.03
CA MET A 186 7.35 20.43 -7.84
C MET A 186 8.73 20.95 -8.21
N SER A 187 9.39 20.35 -9.20
CA SER A 187 10.69 20.81 -9.69
C SER A 187 10.63 22.27 -10.19
N TYR A 188 9.65 22.59 -11.04
CA TYR A 188 9.47 23.96 -11.54
C TYR A 188 9.06 24.94 -10.45
N GLY A 189 8.10 24.56 -9.62
CA GLY A 189 7.60 25.41 -8.55
C GLY A 189 8.64 25.69 -7.47
N TRP A 190 9.61 24.80 -7.28
CA TRP A 190 10.67 24.97 -6.30
C TRP A 190 11.89 25.69 -6.86
N SER A 191 12.29 25.45 -8.10
CA SER A 191 13.52 25.97 -8.72
C SER A 191 13.52 27.47 -9.04
N GLY A 192 12.35 28.09 -9.17
CA GLY A 192 12.20 29.48 -9.64
C GLY A 192 12.26 30.57 -8.57
N GLN A 193 12.51 30.27 -7.32
CA GLN A 193 12.36 31.21 -6.21
C GLN A 193 13.72 31.51 -5.57
N GLY A 194 14.36 32.60 -5.95
CA GLY A 194 15.54 33.07 -5.25
C GLY A 194 15.30 33.31 -3.75
N GLY A 195 16.14 32.73 -2.90
CA GLY A 195 16.06 32.87 -1.45
C GLY A 195 15.33 31.75 -0.71
N ARG A 196 14.91 30.69 -1.37
CA ARG A 196 14.39 29.51 -0.68
C ARG A 196 15.50 28.69 -0.01
N PRO A 197 15.22 28.05 1.14
CA PRO A 197 16.19 27.18 1.79
C PRO A 197 16.71 26.11 0.84
N SER A 198 17.99 25.82 0.91
CA SER A 198 18.61 24.73 0.15
C SER A 198 18.23 23.41 0.82
N GLY A 199 17.26 22.72 0.28
CA GLY A 199 16.87 21.39 0.76
C GLY A 199 16.56 20.46 -0.42
N ARG A 200 16.59 19.16 -0.15
CA ARG A 200 16.30 18.12 -1.14
C ARG A 200 14.83 17.71 -1.04
N ILE A 201 14.18 17.62 -2.18
CA ILE A 201 12.83 17.09 -2.32
C ILE A 201 12.93 15.78 -3.10
N ALA A 202 12.34 14.72 -2.58
CA ALA A 202 12.15 13.43 -3.25
C ALA A 202 10.65 13.14 -3.41
N LEU A 203 10.29 12.45 -4.48
CA LEU A 203 8.95 11.90 -4.73
C LEU A 203 9.08 10.42 -5.04
#